data_e672023b90f662786e9abef3c9391d7e
#
_entry.id   e672023b90f662786e9abef3c9391d7e
#
_cell.length_a   1.000
_cell.length_b   1.000
_cell.length_c   1.000
_cell.angle_alpha   90.00
_cell.angle_beta   90.00
_cell.angle_gamma   90.00
#
_symmetry.space_group_name_H-M   'P 1'
#
loop_
_entity.id
_entity.type
_entity.pdbx_description
1 polymer ?
#
loop_
_entity_poly.entity_id
_entity_poly.type
_entity_poly.pdbx_seq_one_letter_code
_entity_poly.pdbx_strand_id
1 'polypeptide(L)'
;MLASCATSGGGADVPGGSSPTPTPTPAPTSVAHFSTLPPGSALPSDGTCAAEVKARPENKGVNAAYNATTGGQGLPASFFPSSDDARAATQIAPRVSGNYTGTTDEILQWAACKWGIDEDVVRAQAAIESWWHQNALGDWGTDPTQCPPGHGLGVDGMAGQCPQSWGILQNRWPFEQASWPGIQRSTAFNADTAYAIWRACYEGYELWLNTVPHGQPYAAGDQWGCVGRWFAGRWHIAPADGYVANVQSYLSRRIWETANFQEP
;
A
#
# COMPACT_ATOMS: atom_id res chain seq x y z
N MET A 1 17.93 22.62 46.47
CA MET A 1 18.93 23.62 46.93
C MET A 1 19.38 24.46 45.76
N LEU A 2 19.19 25.75 45.93
CA LEU A 2 19.50 26.85 45.01
C LEU A 2 20.99 26.98 44.69
N ALA A 3 21.32 27.44 43.48
CA ALA A 3 22.27 28.52 43.27
C ALA A 3 22.22 29.06 41.85
N SER A 4 21.75 30.26 41.77
CA SER A 4 21.78 31.19 40.65
C SER A 4 23.17 31.81 40.56
N CYS A 5 23.69 32.09 39.35
CA CYS A 5 24.66 33.14 39.10
C CYS A 5 24.42 33.75 37.73
N ALA A 6 23.99 34.98 37.75
CA ALA A 6 23.92 35.89 36.61
C ALA A 6 25.24 36.62 36.50
N THR A 7 25.76 36.79 35.26
CA THR A 7 26.67 37.88 34.92
C THR A 7 26.29 38.50 33.60
N SER A 8 26.04 39.78 33.66
CA SER A 8 25.77 40.72 32.59
C SER A 8 27.05 41.05 31.83
N GLY A 9 26.97 41.13 30.52
CA GLY A 9 28.01 41.72 29.67
C GLY A 9 27.38 42.18 28.36
N GLY A 10 27.34 43.48 28.17
CA GLY A 10 26.66 44.17 27.09
C GLY A 10 27.45 44.19 25.78
N GLY A 11 26.75 44.55 24.77
CA GLY A 11 27.28 45.36 23.68
C GLY A 11 27.49 44.68 22.33
N ALA A 12 26.80 45.14 21.41
CA ALA A 12 27.04 45.55 20.04
C ALA A 12 26.02 44.95 19.06
N ASP A 13 25.10 45.80 18.66
CA ASP A 13 24.20 45.58 17.52
C ASP A 13 25.03 45.44 16.24
N VAL A 14 24.94 44.26 15.61
CA VAL A 14 25.35 44.07 14.23
C VAL A 14 24.05 43.99 13.41
N PRO A 15 23.89 44.81 12.35
CA PRO A 15 22.70 44.73 11.52
C PRO A 15 22.63 43.39 10.80
N GLY A 16 21.65 42.59 11.16
CA GLY A 16 21.39 41.28 10.57
C GLY A 16 21.00 41.40 9.10
N GLY A 17 21.93 40.98 8.23
CA GLY A 17 21.63 40.71 6.85
C GLY A 17 20.69 39.52 6.78
N SER A 18 19.44 39.73 6.38
CA SER A 18 18.47 38.65 6.08
C SER A 18 18.99 37.87 4.88
N SER A 19 19.49 36.66 5.10
CA SER A 19 19.74 35.71 4.02
C SER A 19 18.40 35.37 3.37
N PRO A 20 18.31 35.41 2.03
CA PRO A 20 17.08 35.00 1.35
C PRO A 20 16.82 33.54 1.65
N THR A 21 15.65 33.23 2.17
CA THR A 21 15.13 31.87 2.31
C THR A 21 15.11 31.23 0.92
N PRO A 22 15.74 30.05 0.73
CA PRO A 22 15.71 29.38 -0.57
C PRO A 22 14.24 29.10 -0.93
N THR A 23 13.80 29.64 -2.04
CA THR A 23 12.51 29.30 -2.65
C THR A 23 12.51 27.80 -2.94
N PRO A 24 11.55 27.00 -2.45
CA PRO A 24 11.51 25.59 -2.75
C PRO A 24 11.39 25.43 -4.28
N THR A 25 12.37 24.76 -4.87
CA THR A 25 12.32 24.35 -6.27
C THR A 25 11.10 23.46 -6.44
N PRO A 26 10.16 23.74 -7.38
CA PRO A 26 9.05 22.85 -7.65
C PRO A 26 9.60 21.46 -7.98
N ALA A 27 9.13 20.43 -7.29
CA ALA A 27 9.43 19.05 -7.65
C ALA A 27 9.03 18.82 -9.11
N PRO A 28 9.81 18.08 -9.92
CA PRO A 28 9.44 17.78 -11.27
C PRO A 28 8.11 17.05 -11.27
N THR A 29 7.09 17.63 -11.85
CA THR A 29 5.79 17.01 -12.12
C THR A 29 5.99 15.96 -13.22
N SER A 30 6.48 14.77 -12.85
CA SER A 30 6.33 13.62 -13.72
C SER A 30 4.85 13.26 -13.69
N VAL A 31 4.17 13.43 -14.81
CA VAL A 31 2.80 12.96 -14.95
C VAL A 31 2.82 11.44 -14.84
N ALA A 32 2.11 10.88 -13.87
CA ALA A 32 1.93 9.44 -13.75
C ALA A 32 1.43 8.89 -15.09
N HIS A 33 1.94 7.72 -15.51
CA HIS A 33 1.53 7.11 -16.77
C HIS A 33 0.10 6.55 -16.66
N PHE A 34 -0.22 5.94 -15.52
CA PHE A 34 -1.57 5.49 -15.17
C PHE A 34 -2.17 6.42 -14.12
N SER A 35 -3.41 6.82 -14.33
CA SER A 35 -4.19 7.67 -13.42
C SER A 35 -5.41 6.93 -12.91
N THR A 36 -5.98 7.42 -11.80
CA THR A 36 -7.18 6.81 -11.22
C THR A 36 -8.39 6.99 -12.15
N LEU A 37 -8.97 5.86 -12.56
CA LEU A 37 -10.20 5.81 -13.35
C LEU A 37 -11.42 5.96 -12.43
N PRO A 38 -12.41 6.79 -12.79
CA PRO A 38 -13.62 6.97 -11.99
C PRO A 38 -14.33 5.64 -11.64
N PRO A 39 -15.15 5.59 -10.57
CA PRO A 39 -16.01 4.45 -10.31
C PRO A 39 -16.92 4.13 -11.51
N GLY A 40 -17.15 2.83 -11.74
CA GLY A 40 -17.94 2.34 -12.88
C GLY A 40 -17.20 2.31 -14.21
N SER A 41 -15.94 2.72 -14.27
CA SER A 41 -15.14 2.63 -15.50
C SER A 41 -14.85 1.18 -15.88
N ALA A 42 -14.82 0.89 -17.18
CA ALA A 42 -14.31 -0.37 -17.69
C ALA A 42 -12.81 -0.49 -17.36
N LEU A 43 -12.45 -1.53 -16.61
CA LEU A 43 -11.06 -1.77 -16.22
C LEU A 43 -10.30 -2.53 -17.31
N PRO A 44 -9.04 -2.17 -17.61
CA PRO A 44 -8.20 -2.85 -18.59
C PRO A 44 -7.96 -4.33 -18.25
N SER A 45 -7.70 -5.16 -19.26
CA SER A 45 -7.31 -6.56 -19.05
C SER A 45 -5.85 -6.67 -18.58
N ASP A 46 -5.48 -7.84 -18.01
CA ASP A 46 -4.10 -8.16 -17.65
C ASP A 46 -3.14 -7.96 -18.83
N GLY A 47 -3.53 -8.46 -20.01
CA GLY A 47 -2.70 -8.36 -21.22
C GLY A 47 -2.58 -6.92 -21.75
N THR A 48 -3.64 -6.13 -21.67
CA THR A 48 -3.58 -4.70 -22.02
C THR A 48 -2.58 -3.99 -21.10
N CYS A 49 -2.69 -4.19 -19.80
CA CYS A 49 -1.78 -3.55 -18.85
C CYS A 49 -0.33 -4.03 -19.00
N ALA A 50 -0.12 -5.32 -19.25
CA ALA A 50 1.21 -5.86 -19.48
C ALA A 50 1.91 -5.22 -20.71
N ALA A 51 1.14 -4.88 -21.76
CA ALA A 51 1.68 -4.23 -22.96
C ALA A 51 2.03 -2.75 -22.76
N GLU A 52 1.44 -2.10 -21.75
CA GLU A 52 1.61 -0.67 -21.49
C GLU A 52 2.59 -0.35 -20.37
N VAL A 53 3.03 -1.35 -19.58
CA VAL A 53 4.05 -1.17 -18.54
C VAL A 53 5.34 -0.62 -19.13
N LYS A 54 5.88 0.41 -18.51
CA LYS A 54 7.19 0.97 -18.88
C LYS A 54 8.29 0.23 -18.16
N ALA A 55 9.28 -0.26 -18.92
CA ALA A 55 10.44 -0.95 -18.40
C ALA A 55 11.17 -0.13 -17.31
N ARG A 56 11.49 -0.77 -16.20
CA ARG A 56 12.22 -0.20 -15.07
C ARG A 56 13.29 -1.19 -14.58
N PRO A 57 14.43 -0.71 -14.14
CA PRO A 57 15.41 -1.59 -13.49
C PRO A 57 14.83 -2.15 -12.19
N GLU A 58 15.24 -3.38 -11.82
CA GLU A 58 14.96 -3.91 -10.49
C GLU A 58 15.75 -3.12 -9.44
N ASN A 59 15.07 -2.74 -8.38
CA ASN A 59 15.66 -2.01 -7.25
C ASN A 59 15.47 -2.71 -5.90
N LYS A 60 14.93 -3.95 -5.92
CA LYS A 60 14.69 -4.82 -4.77
C LYS A 60 15.07 -6.26 -5.12
N GLY A 61 16.38 -6.51 -5.23
CA GLY A 61 16.92 -7.81 -5.66
C GLY A 61 16.38 -9.01 -4.87
N VAL A 62 16.01 -8.82 -3.61
CA VAL A 62 15.38 -9.85 -2.76
C VAL A 62 14.04 -10.34 -3.31
N ASN A 63 13.36 -9.55 -4.14
CA ASN A 63 12.06 -9.91 -4.72
C ASN A 63 12.18 -10.79 -5.98
N ALA A 64 13.36 -10.99 -6.54
CA ALA A 64 13.53 -11.62 -7.86
C ALA A 64 12.77 -12.95 -8.04
N ALA A 65 12.80 -13.83 -7.04
CA ALA A 65 12.08 -15.13 -7.11
C ALA A 65 10.56 -14.94 -7.06
N TYR A 66 10.07 -13.99 -6.26
CA TYR A 66 8.65 -13.67 -6.14
C TYR A 66 8.12 -12.96 -7.39
N ASN A 67 8.94 -12.10 -7.99
CA ASN A 67 8.62 -11.35 -9.20
C ASN A 67 8.55 -12.25 -10.45
N ALA A 68 9.29 -13.36 -10.45
CA ALA A 68 9.27 -14.36 -11.50
C ALA A 68 8.09 -15.35 -11.36
N THR A 69 7.29 -15.25 -10.30
CA THR A 69 6.21 -16.19 -9.99
C THR A 69 4.85 -15.53 -10.24
N THR A 70 4.01 -16.16 -11.05
CA THR A 70 2.62 -15.72 -11.25
C THR A 70 1.70 -16.30 -10.19
N GLY A 71 0.55 -15.63 -9.93
CA GLY A 71 -0.39 -16.03 -8.89
C GLY A 71 -1.20 -17.29 -9.16
N GLY A 72 -1.69 -17.44 -10.37
CA GLY A 72 -2.42 -18.61 -10.86
C GLY A 72 -3.95 -18.46 -10.84
N GLN A 73 -4.63 -18.75 -9.75
CA GLN A 73 -6.11 -18.76 -9.71
C GLN A 73 -6.69 -17.48 -9.11
N GLY A 74 -7.82 -17.04 -9.67
CA GLY A 74 -8.61 -15.94 -9.13
C GLY A 74 -9.11 -16.21 -7.71
N LEU A 75 -9.53 -15.15 -7.03
CA LEU A 75 -10.14 -15.27 -5.71
C LEU A 75 -11.56 -15.84 -5.82
N PRO A 76 -12.00 -16.68 -4.87
CA PRO A 76 -13.38 -17.16 -4.84
C PRO A 76 -14.34 -16.01 -4.55
N ALA A 77 -15.59 -16.13 -4.98
CA ALA A 77 -16.64 -15.15 -4.70
C ALA A 77 -16.82 -14.88 -3.20
N SER A 78 -16.57 -15.88 -2.35
CA SER A 78 -16.61 -15.76 -0.89
C SER A 78 -15.48 -14.95 -0.27
N PHE A 79 -14.54 -14.45 -1.08
CA PHE A 79 -13.47 -13.56 -0.61
C PHE A 79 -14.02 -12.23 -0.06
N PHE A 80 -15.04 -11.70 -0.70
CA PHE A 80 -15.76 -10.54 -0.18
C PHE A 80 -16.94 -10.98 0.71
N PRO A 81 -17.19 -10.28 1.83
CA PRO A 81 -18.32 -10.57 2.70
C PRO A 81 -19.67 -10.54 1.95
N SER A 82 -20.60 -11.43 2.31
CA SER A 82 -21.95 -11.43 1.72
C SER A 82 -22.78 -10.19 2.08
N SER A 83 -22.34 -9.39 3.03
CA SER A 83 -22.92 -8.09 3.38
C SER A 83 -22.54 -6.97 2.41
N ASP A 84 -21.55 -7.21 1.55
CA ASP A 84 -21.11 -6.27 0.55
C ASP A 84 -21.99 -6.29 -0.71
N ASP A 85 -21.77 -5.32 -1.59
CA ASP A 85 -22.39 -5.35 -2.91
C ASP A 85 -21.92 -6.60 -3.67
N ALA A 86 -22.87 -7.37 -4.21
CA ALA A 86 -22.58 -8.61 -4.95
C ALA A 86 -21.59 -8.41 -6.12
N ARG A 87 -21.42 -7.18 -6.60
CA ARG A 87 -20.43 -6.82 -7.64
C ARG A 87 -18.99 -7.01 -7.17
N ALA A 88 -18.69 -6.84 -5.88
CA ALA A 88 -17.38 -7.18 -5.34
C ALA A 88 -17.01 -8.65 -5.62
N ALA A 89 -17.94 -9.55 -5.32
CA ALA A 89 -17.78 -11.00 -5.53
C ALA A 89 -17.80 -11.41 -7.01
N THR A 90 -18.60 -10.75 -7.84
CA THR A 90 -18.87 -11.18 -9.24
C THR A 90 -18.03 -10.45 -10.28
N GLN A 91 -17.56 -9.23 -9.99
CA GLN A 91 -16.82 -8.41 -10.93
C GLN A 91 -15.37 -8.16 -10.51
N ILE A 92 -15.07 -8.10 -9.19
CA ILE A 92 -13.72 -7.81 -8.69
C ILE A 92 -12.96 -9.11 -8.39
N ALA A 93 -13.47 -9.98 -7.53
CA ALA A 93 -12.77 -11.20 -7.12
C ALA A 93 -12.27 -12.08 -8.30
N PRO A 94 -13.06 -12.33 -9.37
CA PRO A 94 -12.62 -13.15 -10.49
C PRO A 94 -11.50 -12.53 -11.33
N ARG A 95 -11.27 -11.22 -11.21
CA ARG A 95 -10.21 -10.52 -11.96
C ARG A 95 -8.82 -10.72 -11.35
N VAL A 96 -8.74 -11.06 -10.06
CA VAL A 96 -7.44 -11.29 -9.41
C VAL A 96 -6.78 -12.53 -10.01
N SER A 97 -5.59 -12.36 -10.57
CA SER A 97 -4.86 -13.42 -11.26
C SER A 97 -3.39 -13.49 -10.85
N GLY A 98 -2.79 -12.33 -10.51
CA GLY A 98 -1.35 -12.19 -10.34
C GLY A 98 -0.57 -12.63 -11.60
N ASN A 99 -1.17 -12.50 -12.77
CA ASN A 99 -0.63 -13.06 -14.01
C ASN A 99 0.30 -12.05 -14.72
N TYR A 100 1.31 -11.57 -13.99
CA TYR A 100 2.36 -10.72 -14.52
C TYR A 100 3.70 -11.06 -13.88
N THR A 101 4.77 -10.92 -14.64
CA THR A 101 6.17 -11.05 -14.19
C THR A 101 6.96 -9.87 -14.70
N GLY A 102 7.87 -9.36 -13.89
CA GLY A 102 8.68 -8.19 -14.23
C GLY A 102 9.49 -7.74 -13.03
N THR A 103 10.04 -6.54 -13.06
CA THR A 103 10.65 -5.92 -11.89
C THR A 103 9.58 -5.50 -10.88
N THR A 104 9.99 -5.20 -9.66
CA THR A 104 9.07 -4.77 -8.60
C THR A 104 8.25 -3.53 -9.02
N ASP A 105 8.89 -2.51 -9.62
CA ASP A 105 8.18 -1.32 -10.14
C ASP A 105 7.22 -1.68 -11.29
N GLU A 106 7.63 -2.54 -12.20
CA GLU A 106 6.78 -2.98 -13.32
C GLU A 106 5.53 -3.70 -12.84
N ILE A 107 5.65 -4.54 -11.80
CA ILE A 107 4.50 -5.20 -11.16
C ILE A 107 3.55 -4.17 -10.54
N LEU A 108 4.07 -3.15 -9.86
CA LEU A 108 3.24 -2.07 -9.29
C LEU A 108 2.54 -1.25 -10.38
N GLN A 109 3.21 -0.94 -11.48
CA GLN A 109 2.60 -0.29 -12.65
C GLN A 109 1.47 -1.16 -13.24
N TRP A 110 1.73 -2.47 -13.42
CA TRP A 110 0.72 -3.39 -13.95
C TRP A 110 -0.52 -3.44 -13.06
N ALA A 111 -0.34 -3.53 -11.73
CA ALA A 111 -1.45 -3.54 -10.78
C ALA A 111 -2.21 -2.19 -10.81
N ALA A 112 -1.50 -1.06 -10.90
CA ALA A 112 -2.09 0.27 -11.04
C ALA A 112 -2.99 0.37 -12.27
N CYS A 113 -2.49 -0.04 -13.45
CA CYS A 113 -3.24 -0.10 -14.69
C CYS A 113 -4.48 -0.98 -14.56
N LYS A 114 -4.31 -2.22 -14.11
CA LYS A 114 -5.36 -3.23 -14.00
C LYS A 114 -6.54 -2.79 -13.14
N TRP A 115 -6.26 -2.10 -12.06
CA TRP A 115 -7.27 -1.64 -11.10
C TRP A 115 -7.67 -0.18 -11.31
N GLY A 116 -7.08 0.50 -12.31
CA GLY A 116 -7.37 1.89 -12.61
C GLY A 116 -7.07 2.79 -11.41
N ILE A 117 -5.83 2.74 -10.94
CA ILE A 117 -5.32 3.54 -9.81
C ILE A 117 -4.12 4.34 -10.31
N ASP A 118 -3.91 5.54 -9.77
CA ASP A 118 -2.69 6.31 -10.02
C ASP A 118 -1.46 5.50 -9.58
N GLU A 119 -0.51 5.30 -10.50
CA GLU A 119 0.65 4.43 -10.26
C GLU A 119 1.57 4.95 -9.17
N ASP A 120 1.62 6.27 -8.96
CA ASP A 120 2.46 6.88 -7.94
C ASP A 120 1.82 6.72 -6.54
N VAL A 121 0.48 6.67 -6.46
CA VAL A 121 -0.23 6.28 -5.23
C VAL A 121 0.07 4.83 -4.87
N VAL A 122 0.05 3.93 -5.86
CA VAL A 122 0.42 2.52 -5.69
C VAL A 122 1.85 2.38 -5.18
N ARG A 123 2.80 3.08 -5.78
CA ARG A 123 4.21 3.11 -5.37
C ARG A 123 4.40 3.61 -3.94
N ALA A 124 3.74 4.72 -3.60
CA ALA A 124 3.83 5.34 -2.28
C ALA A 124 3.26 4.41 -1.20
N GLN A 125 2.12 3.78 -1.47
CA GLN A 125 1.51 2.84 -0.52
C GLN A 125 2.38 1.59 -0.33
N ALA A 126 2.87 0.98 -1.38
CA ALA A 126 3.80 -0.15 -1.26
C ALA A 126 5.10 0.23 -0.52
N ALA A 127 5.57 1.46 -0.68
CA ALA A 127 6.77 1.93 0.04
C ALA A 127 6.54 2.05 1.54
N ILE A 128 5.37 2.53 2.00
CA ILE A 128 5.07 2.63 3.43
C ILE A 128 4.75 1.28 4.06
N GLU A 129 4.13 0.35 3.30
CA GLU A 129 3.77 -0.97 3.80
C GLU A 129 5.01 -1.85 4.06
N SER A 130 5.98 -1.85 3.16
CA SER A 130 7.05 -2.83 3.20
C SER A 130 8.39 -2.33 2.68
N TRP A 131 8.51 -1.07 2.30
CA TRP A 131 9.67 -0.58 1.55
C TRP A 131 9.89 -1.34 0.23
N TRP A 132 8.79 -1.82 -0.37
CA TRP A 132 8.71 -2.69 -1.56
C TRP A 132 9.29 -4.10 -1.36
N HIS A 133 9.39 -4.61 -0.15
CA HIS A 133 9.88 -5.96 0.11
C HIS A 133 8.73 -6.98 0.08
N GLN A 134 8.78 -7.93 -0.86
CA GLN A 134 7.79 -9.01 -0.93
C GLN A 134 7.95 -10.04 0.20
N ASN A 135 9.11 -10.13 0.81
CA ASN A 135 9.37 -11.00 1.96
C ASN A 135 9.10 -10.31 3.32
N ALA A 136 8.56 -9.10 3.32
CA ALA A 136 8.24 -8.40 4.55
C ALA A 136 7.15 -9.11 5.36
N LEU A 137 7.37 -9.20 6.67
CA LEU A 137 6.46 -9.79 7.65
C LEU A 137 5.97 -8.68 8.60
N GLY A 138 4.66 -8.66 8.89
CA GLY A 138 4.07 -7.64 9.74
C GLY A 138 2.96 -8.16 10.65
N ASP A 139 2.36 -7.24 11.41
CA ASP A 139 1.24 -7.50 12.31
C ASP A 139 1.49 -8.70 13.25
N TRP A 140 2.60 -8.67 13.97
CA TRP A 140 3.00 -9.75 14.87
C TRP A 140 2.02 -9.92 16.02
N GLY A 141 1.38 -11.10 16.10
CA GLY A 141 0.38 -11.43 17.10
C GLY A 141 0.76 -12.64 17.97
N THR A 142 0.15 -12.73 19.15
CA THR A 142 0.36 -13.82 20.12
C THR A 142 -0.77 -14.86 20.10
N ASP A 143 -1.84 -14.63 19.34
CA ASP A 143 -2.97 -15.55 19.21
C ASP A 143 -2.67 -16.60 18.14
N PRO A 144 -2.47 -17.89 18.51
CA PRO A 144 -2.14 -18.93 17.54
C PRO A 144 -3.26 -19.20 16.54
N THR A 145 -4.50 -18.83 16.83
CA THR A 145 -5.63 -18.99 15.88
C THR A 145 -5.62 -17.99 14.73
N GLN A 146 -4.84 -16.94 14.89
CA GLN A 146 -4.63 -15.88 13.90
C GLN A 146 -3.35 -16.08 13.07
N CYS A 147 -2.60 -17.15 13.31
CA CYS A 147 -1.37 -17.44 12.58
C CYS A 147 -1.69 -18.08 11.22
N PRO A 148 -1.03 -17.67 10.13
CA PRO A 148 -1.14 -18.34 8.86
C PRO A 148 -0.63 -19.79 8.91
N PRO A 149 -1.12 -20.71 8.07
CA PRO A 149 -0.61 -22.06 7.99
C PRO A 149 0.90 -22.10 7.72
N GLY A 150 1.64 -22.84 8.56
CA GLY A 150 3.09 -22.92 8.49
C GLY A 150 3.86 -21.83 9.26
N HIS A 151 3.16 -20.84 9.80
CA HIS A 151 3.73 -19.67 10.50
C HIS A 151 3.24 -19.62 11.96
N GLY A 152 3.45 -20.67 12.70
CA GLY A 152 3.08 -20.73 14.13
C GLY A 152 3.90 -19.80 15.03
N LEU A 153 3.51 -19.71 16.30
CA LEU A 153 4.20 -18.85 17.26
C LEU A 153 5.70 -19.21 17.37
N GLY A 154 6.56 -18.23 17.11
CA GLY A 154 8.01 -18.37 17.18
C GLY A 154 8.69 -18.97 15.95
N VAL A 155 7.92 -19.38 14.91
CA VAL A 155 8.48 -20.02 13.71
C VAL A 155 9.30 -19.03 12.86
N ASP A 156 8.83 -17.80 12.74
CA ASP A 156 9.43 -16.77 11.87
C ASP A 156 10.42 -15.85 12.62
N GLY A 157 11.00 -16.33 13.70
CA GLY A 157 12.08 -15.65 14.43
C GLY A 157 11.64 -14.68 15.53
N MET A 158 10.34 -14.39 15.67
CA MET A 158 9.80 -13.59 16.76
C MET A 158 9.25 -14.49 17.85
N ALA A 159 9.96 -14.60 18.98
CA ALA A 159 9.58 -15.52 20.08
C ALA A 159 8.14 -15.29 20.54
N GLY A 160 7.33 -16.36 20.58
CA GLY A 160 5.95 -16.34 21.05
C GLY A 160 4.97 -15.54 20.18
N GLN A 161 5.36 -15.16 18.97
CA GLN A 161 4.51 -14.43 18.02
C GLN A 161 4.55 -15.06 16.63
N CYS A 162 3.53 -14.80 15.83
CA CYS A 162 3.51 -15.12 14.41
C CYS A 162 3.15 -13.87 13.58
N PRO A 163 3.66 -13.74 12.34
CA PRO A 163 3.26 -12.66 11.44
C PRO A 163 1.85 -12.94 10.90
N GLN A 164 1.00 -11.93 10.89
CA GLN A 164 -0.33 -12.00 10.30
C GLN A 164 -0.41 -11.33 8.93
N SER A 165 0.57 -10.47 8.59
CA SER A 165 0.65 -9.78 7.31
C SER A 165 1.89 -10.17 6.53
N TRP A 166 1.78 -10.17 5.20
CA TRP A 166 2.85 -10.59 4.30
C TRP A 166 2.95 -9.75 3.04
N GLY A 167 4.18 -9.47 2.64
CA GLY A 167 4.53 -9.02 1.31
C GLY A 167 4.44 -7.53 1.08
N ILE A 168 4.53 -7.17 -0.20
CA ILE A 168 4.72 -5.80 -0.63
C ILE A 168 3.59 -4.84 -0.18
N LEU A 169 2.36 -5.34 -0.05
CA LEU A 169 1.18 -4.60 0.42
C LEU A 169 0.67 -5.08 1.79
N GLN A 170 1.40 -5.96 2.49
CA GLN A 170 1.02 -6.44 3.82
C GLN A 170 -0.39 -7.05 3.88
N ASN A 171 -0.73 -7.92 2.90
CA ASN A 171 -1.98 -8.68 2.91
C ASN A 171 -2.10 -9.51 4.20
N ARG A 172 -3.26 -9.44 4.86
CA ARG A 172 -3.42 -9.92 6.24
C ARG A 172 -4.24 -11.21 6.34
N TRP A 173 -3.62 -12.29 6.86
CA TRP A 173 -4.20 -13.64 6.97
C TRP A 173 -5.59 -13.67 7.61
N PRO A 174 -5.87 -13.05 8.78
CA PRO A 174 -7.17 -13.18 9.42
C PRO A 174 -8.36 -12.72 8.56
N PHE A 175 -8.12 -11.86 7.56
CA PHE A 175 -9.15 -11.26 6.72
C PHE A 175 -9.13 -11.76 5.27
N GLU A 176 -7.98 -12.25 4.79
CA GLU A 176 -7.73 -12.51 3.37
C GLU A 176 -7.26 -13.95 3.13
N GLN A 177 -7.78 -14.90 3.95
CA GLN A 177 -7.32 -16.30 3.96
C GLN A 177 -7.35 -16.98 2.58
N ALA A 178 -8.35 -16.65 1.74
CA ALA A 178 -8.47 -17.26 0.42
C ALA A 178 -7.40 -16.82 -0.58
N SER A 179 -6.63 -15.77 -0.30
CA SER A 179 -5.50 -15.33 -1.12
C SER A 179 -4.18 -16.06 -0.76
N TRP A 180 -4.17 -16.77 0.36
CA TRP A 180 -3.01 -17.52 0.83
C TRP A 180 -2.99 -18.94 0.26
N PRO A 181 -1.83 -19.51 -0.03
CA PRO A 181 -0.46 -18.94 0.11
C PRO A 181 0.00 -18.13 -1.12
N GLY A 182 -0.90 -17.80 -2.05
CA GLY A 182 -0.55 -17.08 -3.29
C GLY A 182 0.17 -15.77 -3.02
N ILE A 183 -0.33 -14.96 -2.09
CA ILE A 183 0.25 -13.65 -1.73
C ILE A 183 1.68 -13.74 -1.17
N GLN A 184 2.07 -14.89 -0.62
CA GLN A 184 3.43 -15.12 -0.13
C GLN A 184 4.42 -15.43 -1.25
N ARG A 185 3.93 -16.03 -2.35
CA ARG A 185 4.76 -16.61 -3.41
C ARG A 185 4.98 -15.70 -4.59
N SER A 186 4.07 -14.74 -4.81
CA SER A 186 4.05 -13.88 -5.98
C SER A 186 3.82 -12.43 -5.58
N THR A 187 4.76 -11.55 -5.97
CA THR A 187 4.63 -10.11 -5.80
C THR A 187 3.43 -9.58 -6.59
N ALA A 188 3.22 -10.07 -7.81
CA ALA A 188 2.10 -9.68 -8.64
C ALA A 188 0.76 -10.08 -8.02
N PHE A 189 0.64 -11.29 -7.44
CA PHE A 189 -0.59 -11.73 -6.80
C PHE A 189 -0.86 -10.98 -5.48
N ASN A 190 0.19 -10.64 -4.74
CA ASN A 190 0.09 -9.82 -3.53
C ASN A 190 -0.47 -8.42 -3.85
N ALA A 191 0.12 -7.73 -4.83
CA ALA A 191 -0.33 -6.41 -5.26
C ALA A 191 -1.74 -6.47 -5.90
N ASP A 192 -2.01 -7.48 -6.72
CA ASP A 192 -3.28 -7.69 -7.40
C ASP A 192 -4.43 -7.88 -6.39
N THR A 193 -4.21 -8.69 -5.34
CA THR A 193 -5.18 -8.90 -4.26
C THR A 193 -5.47 -7.62 -3.49
N ALA A 194 -4.43 -6.90 -3.08
CA ALA A 194 -4.57 -5.67 -2.31
C ALA A 194 -5.36 -4.60 -3.08
N TYR A 195 -5.02 -4.41 -4.37
CA TYR A 195 -5.69 -3.40 -5.19
C TYR A 195 -7.06 -3.83 -5.71
N ALA A 196 -7.38 -5.13 -5.73
CA ALA A 196 -8.75 -5.60 -5.89
C ALA A 196 -9.65 -5.15 -4.73
N ILE A 197 -9.16 -5.27 -3.50
CA ILE A 197 -9.86 -4.78 -2.30
C ILE A 197 -10.01 -3.25 -2.36
N TRP A 198 -8.93 -2.55 -2.69
CA TRP A 198 -8.99 -1.09 -2.86
C TRP A 198 -10.02 -0.69 -3.93
N ARG A 199 -10.06 -1.40 -5.07
CA ARG A 199 -11.02 -1.09 -6.13
C ARG A 199 -12.46 -1.38 -5.72
N ALA A 200 -12.72 -2.47 -5.01
CA ALA A 200 -14.05 -2.74 -4.45
C ALA A 200 -14.50 -1.62 -3.50
N CYS A 201 -13.60 -1.14 -2.64
CA CYS A 201 -13.83 0.03 -1.81
C CYS A 201 -14.15 1.28 -2.67
N TYR A 202 -13.34 1.57 -3.67
CA TYR A 202 -13.48 2.76 -4.51
C TYR A 202 -14.75 2.75 -5.36
N GLU A 203 -15.23 1.57 -5.77
CA GLU A 203 -16.52 1.40 -6.45
C GLU A 203 -17.74 1.56 -5.51
N GLY A 204 -17.53 1.66 -4.20
CA GLY A 204 -18.62 1.74 -3.23
C GLY A 204 -19.19 0.38 -2.84
N TYR A 205 -18.47 -0.73 -3.05
CA TYR A 205 -19.00 -2.08 -2.83
C TYR A 205 -18.82 -2.61 -1.40
N GLU A 206 -17.93 -2.02 -0.59
CA GLU A 206 -17.66 -2.46 0.79
C GLU A 206 -18.68 -1.89 1.78
N LEU A 207 -19.94 -2.31 1.67
CA LEU A 207 -21.06 -1.77 2.45
C LEU A 207 -20.91 -1.96 3.96
N TRP A 208 -20.12 -2.96 4.38
CA TRP A 208 -19.82 -3.22 5.79
C TRP A 208 -19.13 -2.02 6.48
N LEU A 209 -18.48 -1.13 5.73
CA LEU A 209 -17.83 0.05 6.29
C LEU A 209 -18.83 1.01 6.99
N ASN A 210 -20.10 0.98 6.59
CA ASN A 210 -21.17 1.72 7.30
C ASN A 210 -21.68 1.01 8.56
N THR A 211 -21.28 -0.23 8.82
CA THR A 211 -21.73 -1.01 9.99
C THR A 211 -20.74 -0.99 11.16
N VAL A 212 -19.56 -0.42 10.94
CA VAL A 212 -18.49 -0.29 11.93
C VAL A 212 -18.24 1.17 12.25
N PRO A 213 -17.54 1.51 13.36
CA PRO A 213 -17.22 2.90 13.66
C PRO A 213 -16.50 3.59 12.50
N HIS A 214 -17.00 4.74 12.07
CA HIS A 214 -16.49 5.54 10.97
C HIS A 214 -16.62 7.03 11.27
N GLY A 215 -15.76 7.86 10.66
CA GLY A 215 -15.75 9.30 10.87
C GLY A 215 -16.77 10.05 9.98
N GLN A 216 -17.13 9.45 8.84
CA GLN A 216 -18.14 9.97 7.91
C GLN A 216 -18.80 8.79 7.14
N PRO A 217 -19.98 8.98 6.52
CA PRO A 217 -20.61 7.95 5.71
C PRO A 217 -19.69 7.47 4.58
N TYR A 218 -19.61 6.16 4.40
CA TYR A 218 -18.84 5.56 3.31
C TYR A 218 -19.45 5.90 1.95
N ALA A 219 -18.61 6.28 1.00
CA ALA A 219 -19.03 6.67 -0.34
C ALA A 219 -18.02 6.20 -1.40
N ALA A 220 -18.55 5.88 -2.59
CA ALA A 220 -17.72 5.58 -3.77
C ALA A 220 -16.89 6.80 -4.21
N GLY A 221 -15.75 6.56 -4.87
CA GLY A 221 -14.93 7.59 -5.49
C GLY A 221 -13.97 8.31 -4.56
N ASP A 222 -13.92 7.94 -3.27
CA ASP A 222 -12.94 8.50 -2.33
C ASP A 222 -11.67 7.64 -2.31
N GLN A 223 -10.70 8.03 -3.13
CA GLN A 223 -9.41 7.37 -3.23
C GLN A 223 -8.68 7.30 -1.89
N TRP A 224 -8.65 8.41 -1.15
CA TRP A 224 -7.90 8.50 0.09
C TRP A 224 -8.61 7.80 1.24
N GLY A 225 -9.93 7.80 1.24
CA GLY A 225 -10.72 6.97 2.16
C GLY A 225 -10.38 5.49 2.00
N CYS A 226 -10.26 5.00 0.75
CA CYS A 226 -9.90 3.60 0.48
C CYS A 226 -8.44 3.26 0.83
N VAL A 227 -7.50 4.20 0.66
CA VAL A 227 -6.13 4.06 1.17
C VAL A 227 -6.13 3.96 2.71
N GLY A 228 -6.87 4.82 3.40
CA GLY A 228 -6.99 4.79 4.86
C GLY A 228 -7.68 3.54 5.39
N ARG A 229 -8.71 3.06 4.67
CA ARG A 229 -9.43 1.81 4.98
C ARG A 229 -8.49 0.60 4.93
N TRP A 230 -7.55 0.54 4.01
CA TRP A 230 -6.56 -0.53 3.92
C TRP A 230 -5.85 -0.75 5.25
N PHE A 231 -5.32 0.31 5.82
CA PHE A 231 -4.59 0.27 7.08
C PHE A 231 -5.49 0.01 8.30
N ALA A 232 -6.59 0.75 8.41
CA ALA A 232 -7.35 0.81 9.67
C ALA A 232 -8.53 -0.19 9.73
N GLY A 233 -8.95 -0.78 8.59
CA GLY A 233 -10.21 -1.51 8.50
C GLY A 233 -11.42 -0.65 8.90
N ARG A 234 -11.33 0.67 8.74
CA ARG A 234 -12.33 1.66 9.14
C ARG A 234 -12.28 2.85 8.19
N TRP A 235 -13.39 3.56 8.10
CA TRP A 235 -13.57 4.68 7.19
C TRP A 235 -13.38 6.02 7.90
N HIS A 236 -12.40 6.83 7.46
CA HIS A 236 -12.13 8.19 7.96
C HIS A 236 -12.11 8.32 9.48
N ILE A 237 -11.38 7.46 10.15
CA ILE A 237 -11.02 7.61 11.55
C ILE A 237 -9.58 8.12 11.68
N ALA A 238 -9.22 8.72 12.80
CA ALA A 238 -7.91 9.33 13.00
C ALA A 238 -6.70 8.42 12.65
N PRO A 239 -6.66 7.10 12.95
CA PRO A 239 -5.60 6.22 12.49
C PRO A 239 -5.55 6.06 10.96
N ALA A 240 -6.71 5.98 10.29
CA ALA A 240 -6.80 5.91 8.83
C ALA A 240 -6.26 7.20 8.19
N ASP A 241 -6.69 8.35 8.70
CA ASP A 241 -6.27 9.65 8.18
C ASP A 241 -4.77 9.91 8.43
N GLY A 242 -4.24 9.47 9.57
CA GLY A 242 -2.80 9.50 9.86
C GLY A 242 -1.99 8.67 8.88
N TYR A 243 -2.46 7.46 8.53
CA TYR A 243 -1.83 6.64 7.52
C TYR A 243 -1.87 7.30 6.14
N VAL A 244 -3.02 7.86 5.74
CA VAL A 244 -3.16 8.62 4.48
C VAL A 244 -2.15 9.76 4.41
N ALA A 245 -2.00 10.55 5.47
CA ALA A 245 -1.01 11.64 5.51
C ALA A 245 0.42 11.13 5.29
N ASN A 246 0.76 9.95 5.81
CA ASN A 246 2.06 9.33 5.59
C ASN A 246 2.24 8.88 4.13
N VAL A 247 1.22 8.24 3.52
CA VAL A 247 1.26 7.86 2.10
C VAL A 247 1.43 9.10 1.22
N GLN A 248 0.68 10.17 1.48
CA GLN A 248 0.80 11.44 0.77
C GLN A 248 2.19 12.07 0.92
N SER A 249 2.81 11.94 2.10
CA SER A 249 4.18 12.38 2.33
C SER A 249 5.20 11.58 1.51
N TYR A 250 5.01 10.26 1.37
CA TYR A 250 5.86 9.41 0.52
C TYR A 250 5.66 9.73 -0.96
N LEU A 251 4.40 9.94 -1.36
CA LEU A 251 4.03 10.36 -2.71
C LEU A 251 4.68 11.68 -3.09
N SER A 252 4.53 12.72 -2.27
CA SER A 252 5.07 14.06 -2.57
C SER A 252 6.59 14.08 -2.68
N ARG A 253 7.27 13.22 -1.93
CA ARG A 253 8.74 13.08 -1.97
C ARG A 253 9.22 12.10 -3.02
N ARG A 254 8.32 11.36 -3.69
CA ARG A 254 8.66 10.26 -4.59
C ARG A 254 9.74 9.36 -3.97
N ILE A 255 9.47 8.86 -2.77
CA ILE A 255 10.47 8.18 -1.93
C ILE A 255 11.20 7.04 -2.67
N TRP A 256 10.50 6.37 -3.58
CA TRP A 256 11.05 5.28 -4.41
C TRP A 256 12.11 5.71 -5.42
N GLU A 257 12.29 7.01 -5.64
CA GLU A 257 13.34 7.56 -6.51
C GLU A 257 14.59 8.00 -5.73
N THR A 258 14.54 7.95 -4.40
CA THR A 258 15.67 8.37 -3.56
C THR A 258 16.77 7.30 -3.51
N ALA A 259 18.01 7.71 -3.37
CA ALA A 259 19.16 6.80 -3.29
C ALA A 259 19.02 5.78 -2.13
N ASN A 260 18.48 6.20 -0.99
CA ASN A 260 18.28 5.32 0.16
C ASN A 260 17.18 4.26 -0.05
N PHE A 261 16.32 4.43 -1.06
CA PHE A 261 15.29 3.45 -1.38
C PHE A 261 15.81 2.32 -2.28
N GLN A 262 16.85 2.61 -3.07
CA GLN A 262 17.41 1.67 -4.02
C GLN A 262 18.25 0.60 -3.29
N GLU A 263 17.98 -0.66 -3.59
CA GLU A 263 18.69 -1.82 -3.05
C GLU A 263 18.94 -2.78 -4.23
N PRO A 264 20.19 -2.88 -4.69
CA PRO A 264 20.56 -3.69 -5.87
C PRO A 264 20.35 -5.20 -5.68
#